data_5149e6ff0836b4e7b986a74a703e35a0
#
_entry.id   5149e6ff0836b4e7b986a74a703e35a0
#
_cell.length_a   1.000
_cell.length_b   1.000
_cell.length_c   1.000
_cell.angle_alpha   90.00
_cell.angle_beta   90.00
_cell.angle_gamma   90.00
#
_symmetry.space_group_name_H-M   'P 1'
#
loop_
_entity.id
_entity.type
_entity.pdbx_description
1 polymer ?
#
loop_
_entity_poly.entity_id
_entity_poly.type
_entity_poly.pdbx_seq_one_letter_code
_entity_poly.pdbx_strand_id
1 'polypeptide(L)'
;NPERKELDMVFQFKLMDIDGVRSGNWEPKAYTLPQLKTIMESWQTGLDEIGWNSLFWGNHDYPRAISRFGNDTPEYREQSGKMLATLLYGMKGTPYLYQGDEIGMTNVVNTKISQYQDIESANFAKEKQELGWSEEKIMSYLLRNSRDNARTPMQWNHQEHAGFTTFVIPI
;
A
#
# COMPACT_ATOMS: atom_id res chain seq x y z
N ASN A 1 10.94 25.18 -2.79
CA ASN A 1 11.77 26.29 -3.28
C ASN A 1 12.50 26.93 -2.09
N PRO A 2 13.85 26.86 -2.02
CA PRO A 2 14.62 27.38 -0.89
C PRO A 2 14.39 28.89 -0.62
N GLU A 3 14.11 29.67 -1.66
CA GLU A 3 13.86 31.11 -1.55
C GLU A 3 12.49 31.41 -0.90
N ARG A 4 11.49 30.55 -1.13
CA ARG A 4 10.14 30.76 -0.60
C ARG A 4 9.98 30.26 0.84
N LYS A 5 10.76 29.26 1.26
CA LYS A 5 10.72 28.66 2.61
C LYS A 5 9.32 28.23 3.06
N GLU A 6 8.54 27.69 2.12
CA GLU A 6 7.14 27.30 2.37
C GLU A 6 7.06 25.92 3.05
N LEU A 7 7.85 24.96 2.57
CA LEU A 7 7.89 23.58 3.06
C LEU A 7 9.31 23.05 3.02
N ASP A 8 9.71 22.31 4.04
CA ASP A 8 11.01 21.64 4.12
C ASP A 8 10.99 20.26 3.46
N MET A 9 9.84 19.57 3.48
CA MET A 9 9.65 18.26 2.86
C MET A 9 8.25 18.09 2.27
N VAL A 10 8.12 17.16 1.35
CA VAL A 10 6.84 16.78 0.72
C VAL A 10 6.73 15.28 0.59
N PHE A 11 5.51 14.76 0.64
CA PHE A 11 5.22 13.39 0.22
C PHE A 11 5.13 13.33 -1.30
N GLN A 12 5.95 12.49 -1.92
CA GLN A 12 5.91 12.24 -3.35
C GLN A 12 5.06 10.99 -3.64
N PHE A 13 4.32 11.02 -4.72
CA PHE A 13 3.43 9.92 -5.10
C PHE A 13 3.82 9.21 -6.39
N LYS A 14 4.93 9.59 -7.03
CA LYS A 14 5.41 8.91 -8.23
C LYS A 14 5.70 7.43 -8.01
N LEU A 15 6.25 7.10 -6.83
CA LEU A 15 6.48 5.71 -6.45
C LEU A 15 5.15 4.97 -6.24
N MET A 16 4.18 5.64 -5.61
CA MET A 16 2.86 5.07 -5.38
C MET A 16 2.04 4.90 -6.66
N ASP A 17 2.40 5.58 -7.73
CA ASP A 17 1.77 5.48 -9.05
C ASP A 17 2.51 4.57 -10.03
N ILE A 18 3.57 3.91 -9.62
CA ILE A 18 4.45 3.13 -10.51
C ILE A 18 3.70 2.03 -11.27
N ASP A 19 2.71 1.43 -10.62
CA ASP A 19 1.84 0.40 -11.19
C ASP A 19 0.48 0.95 -11.70
N GLY A 20 0.26 2.27 -11.59
CA GLY A 20 -0.94 2.96 -12.08
C GLY A 20 -2.19 2.78 -11.23
N VAL A 21 -2.11 2.14 -10.06
CA VAL A 21 -3.28 1.85 -9.20
C VAL A 21 -3.97 3.14 -8.73
N ARG A 22 -3.22 4.22 -8.44
CA ARG A 22 -3.77 5.49 -7.97
C ARG A 22 -4.65 6.20 -9.00
N SER A 23 -4.36 6.04 -10.28
CA SER A 23 -5.10 6.71 -11.37
C SER A 23 -6.49 6.12 -11.65
N GLY A 24 -7.05 5.35 -10.72
CA GLY A 24 -8.33 4.66 -10.88
C GLY A 24 -8.26 3.45 -11.81
N ASN A 25 -7.07 3.08 -12.21
CA ASN A 25 -6.86 1.90 -13.02
C ASN A 25 -6.72 0.68 -12.10
N TRP A 26 -7.79 -0.08 -11.99
CA TRP A 26 -7.81 -1.32 -11.24
C TRP A 26 -6.98 -2.45 -11.88
N GLU A 27 -6.44 -2.23 -13.09
CA GLU A 27 -5.49 -3.12 -13.74
C GLU A 27 -4.05 -2.62 -13.52
N PRO A 28 -3.32 -3.15 -12.53
CA PRO A 28 -1.95 -2.73 -12.26
C PRO A 28 -1.05 -3.01 -13.46
N LYS A 29 -0.26 -2.02 -13.83
CA LYS A 29 0.76 -2.16 -14.86
C LYS A 29 2.01 -2.81 -14.28
N ALA A 30 2.62 -3.70 -15.04
CA ALA A 30 3.94 -4.19 -14.69
C ALA A 30 4.97 -3.04 -14.74
N TYR A 31 5.84 -2.98 -13.77
CA TYR A 31 6.96 -2.06 -13.74
C TYR A 31 8.28 -2.84 -13.63
N THR A 32 9.38 -2.19 -13.96
CA THR A 32 10.71 -2.77 -13.91
C THR A 32 11.54 -2.17 -12.78
N LEU A 33 12.54 -2.90 -12.31
CA LEU A 33 13.48 -2.39 -11.31
C LEU A 33 14.19 -1.08 -11.76
N PRO A 34 14.62 -0.91 -13.02
CA PRO A 34 15.14 0.37 -13.50
C PRO A 34 14.15 1.54 -13.35
N GLN A 35 12.85 1.33 -13.62
CA GLN A 35 11.84 2.38 -13.43
C GLN A 35 11.72 2.79 -11.97
N LEU A 36 11.67 1.82 -11.05
CA LEU A 36 11.65 2.07 -9.62
C LEU A 36 12.89 2.85 -9.17
N LYS A 37 14.08 2.41 -9.60
CA LYS A 37 15.35 3.10 -9.30
C LYS A 37 15.36 4.54 -9.81
N THR A 38 14.91 4.78 -11.04
CA THR A 38 14.84 6.13 -11.62
C THR A 38 13.95 7.06 -10.80
N ILE A 39 12.79 6.57 -10.33
CA ILE A 39 11.92 7.36 -9.46
C ILE A 39 12.64 7.70 -8.15
N MET A 40 13.21 6.71 -7.47
CA MET A 40 13.91 6.93 -6.20
C MET A 40 15.09 7.88 -6.37
N GLU A 41 15.94 7.65 -7.36
CA GLU A 41 17.10 8.49 -7.67
C GLU A 41 16.69 9.93 -7.94
N SER A 42 15.65 10.17 -8.73
CA SER A 42 15.19 11.52 -9.05
C SER A 42 14.80 12.34 -7.81
N TRP A 43 14.27 11.70 -6.79
CA TRP A 43 13.91 12.36 -5.53
C TRP A 43 15.09 12.48 -4.57
N GLN A 44 15.97 11.47 -4.51
CA GLN A 44 17.18 11.51 -3.69
C GLN A 44 18.13 12.63 -4.15
N THR A 45 18.38 12.70 -5.46
CA THR A 45 19.28 13.71 -6.05
C THR A 45 18.61 15.07 -6.17
N GLY A 46 17.32 15.12 -6.52
CA GLY A 46 16.61 16.38 -6.72
C GLY A 46 16.37 17.20 -5.43
N LEU A 47 16.40 16.55 -4.26
CA LEU A 47 16.25 17.19 -2.96
C LEU A 47 17.54 17.29 -2.15
N ASP A 48 18.65 16.81 -2.67
CA ASP A 48 19.87 16.60 -1.90
C ASP A 48 20.35 17.84 -1.12
N GLU A 49 20.36 19.02 -1.73
CA GLU A 49 20.82 20.27 -1.09
C GLU A 49 19.69 21.25 -0.75
N ILE A 50 18.49 21.03 -1.28
CA ILE A 50 17.41 22.02 -1.26
C ILE A 50 16.15 21.60 -0.51
N GLY A 51 16.11 20.36 0.00
CA GLY A 51 14.94 19.83 0.67
C GLY A 51 15.22 18.51 1.37
N TRP A 52 14.14 17.86 1.84
CA TRP A 52 14.21 16.61 2.57
C TRP A 52 13.15 15.63 2.10
N ASN A 53 13.50 14.35 1.93
CA ASN A 53 12.57 13.35 1.48
C ASN A 53 11.66 12.84 2.61
N SER A 54 10.37 12.69 2.31
CA SER A 54 9.48 11.85 3.09
C SER A 54 9.46 10.46 2.45
N LEU A 55 9.97 9.47 3.16
CA LEU A 55 10.13 8.10 2.67
C LEU A 55 9.00 7.24 3.20
N PHE A 56 8.29 6.52 2.33
CA PHE A 56 7.20 5.63 2.72
C PHE A 56 6.91 4.59 1.63
N TRP A 57 6.41 3.43 2.04
CA TRP A 57 5.96 2.36 1.14
C TRP A 57 4.44 2.29 1.00
N GLY A 58 3.71 2.87 1.93
CA GLY A 58 2.26 2.80 1.95
C GLY A 58 1.63 3.78 2.92
N ASN A 59 0.32 3.85 2.86
CA ASN A 59 -0.53 4.60 3.77
C ASN A 59 -1.96 4.03 3.70
N HIS A 60 -2.93 4.73 4.29
CA HIS A 60 -4.35 4.33 4.29
C HIS A 60 -5.06 4.36 2.92
N ASP A 61 -4.42 4.85 1.88
CA ASP A 61 -4.98 4.95 0.53
C ASP A 61 -4.45 3.90 -0.46
N TYR A 62 -3.60 2.98 0.02
CA TYR A 62 -3.00 1.95 -0.81
C TYR A 62 -3.07 0.57 -0.14
N PRO A 63 -3.05 -0.50 -0.93
CA PRO A 63 -2.86 -1.85 -0.39
C PRO A 63 -1.57 -1.96 0.44
N ARG A 64 -1.48 -2.97 1.28
CA ARG A 64 -0.30 -3.22 2.13
C ARG A 64 0.97 -3.36 1.29
N ALA A 65 2.05 -2.75 1.78
CA ALA A 65 3.31 -2.63 1.06
C ALA A 65 3.90 -3.99 0.62
N ILE A 66 3.88 -4.99 1.52
CA ILE A 66 4.41 -6.33 1.21
C ILE A 66 3.59 -7.01 0.11
N SER A 67 2.26 -6.93 0.18
CA SER A 67 1.38 -7.52 -0.83
C SER A 67 1.49 -6.83 -2.20
N ARG A 68 1.90 -5.56 -2.21
CA ARG A 68 2.01 -4.77 -3.43
C ARG A 68 3.39 -4.85 -4.09
N PHE A 69 4.45 -4.74 -3.31
CA PHE A 69 5.84 -4.61 -3.78
C PHE A 69 6.71 -5.82 -3.49
N GLY A 70 6.25 -6.76 -2.69
CA GLY A 70 6.96 -7.96 -2.29
C GLY A 70 6.24 -9.24 -2.66
N ASN A 71 6.53 -10.27 -1.89
CA ASN A 71 5.83 -11.56 -1.94
C ASN A 71 5.26 -11.82 -0.53
N ASP A 72 3.94 -11.83 -0.41
CA ASP A 72 3.20 -11.93 0.85
C ASP A 72 2.84 -13.37 1.23
N THR A 73 3.31 -14.36 0.47
CA THR A 73 3.16 -15.76 0.88
C THR A 73 3.86 -16.01 2.21
N PRO A 74 3.37 -16.95 3.05
CA PRO A 74 3.95 -17.22 4.36
C PRO A 74 5.48 -17.47 4.33
N GLU A 75 5.98 -18.08 3.25
CA GLU A 75 7.40 -18.38 3.06
C GLU A 75 8.26 -17.12 2.88
N TYR A 76 7.77 -16.11 2.16
CA TYR A 76 8.56 -14.95 1.74
C TYR A 76 8.15 -13.63 2.39
N ARG A 77 7.06 -13.60 3.16
CA ARG A 77 6.52 -12.37 3.78
C ARG A 77 7.57 -11.65 4.63
N GLU A 78 8.27 -12.39 5.48
CA GLU A 78 9.28 -11.80 6.37
C GLU A 78 10.45 -11.24 5.59
N GLN A 79 10.97 -11.98 4.61
CA GLN A 79 12.07 -11.54 3.76
C GLN A 79 11.67 -10.31 2.92
N SER A 80 10.46 -10.30 2.39
CA SER A 80 9.91 -9.15 1.66
C SER A 80 9.80 -7.92 2.55
N GLY A 81 9.29 -8.06 3.78
CA GLY A 81 9.22 -6.97 4.74
C GLY A 81 10.61 -6.42 5.10
N LYS A 82 11.58 -7.30 5.36
CA LYS A 82 12.97 -6.91 5.65
C LYS A 82 13.63 -6.21 4.46
N MET A 83 13.40 -6.69 3.25
CA MET A 83 13.90 -6.06 2.02
C MET A 83 13.35 -4.63 1.85
N LEU A 84 12.04 -4.46 1.98
CA LEU A 84 11.40 -3.16 1.87
C LEU A 84 11.88 -2.19 2.96
N ALA A 85 11.99 -2.66 4.21
CA ALA A 85 12.53 -1.87 5.31
C ALA A 85 13.99 -1.46 5.07
N THR A 86 14.83 -2.39 4.61
CA THR A 86 16.24 -2.11 4.31
C THR A 86 16.37 -1.03 3.24
N LEU A 87 15.58 -1.11 2.18
CA LEU A 87 15.60 -0.09 1.13
C LEU A 87 15.11 1.27 1.65
N LEU A 88 14.03 1.29 2.44
CA LEU A 88 13.49 2.53 3.01
C LEU A 88 14.50 3.22 3.93
N TYR A 89 15.06 2.49 4.88
CA TYR A 89 16.00 3.05 5.88
C TYR A 89 17.39 3.33 5.32
N GLY A 90 17.73 2.76 4.17
CA GLY A 90 19.00 3.03 3.48
C GLY A 90 19.02 4.32 2.67
N MET A 91 17.89 5.00 2.50
CA MET A 91 17.77 6.24 1.74
C MET A 91 17.87 7.49 2.65
N LYS A 92 18.30 8.61 2.07
CA LYS A 92 18.33 9.92 2.76
C LYS A 92 16.91 10.47 2.86
N GLY A 93 16.41 10.66 4.08
CA GLY A 93 15.08 11.21 4.33
C GLY A 93 14.51 10.75 5.67
N THR A 94 13.29 11.16 5.96
CA THR A 94 12.53 10.71 7.14
C THR A 94 11.63 9.53 6.74
N PRO A 95 11.82 8.35 7.32
CA PRO A 95 10.94 7.21 7.07
C PRO A 95 9.61 7.38 7.82
N TYR A 96 8.51 7.21 7.10
CA TYR A 96 7.16 7.16 7.63
C TYR A 96 6.65 5.71 7.50
N LEU A 97 6.39 5.10 8.64
CA LEU A 97 5.85 3.76 8.74
C LEU A 97 4.34 3.83 8.92
N TYR A 98 3.63 3.20 8.02
CA TYR A 98 2.20 3.04 8.22
C TYR A 98 1.95 1.92 9.24
N GLN A 99 1.00 2.12 10.16
CA GLN A 99 0.68 1.13 11.20
C GLN A 99 0.48 -0.26 10.62
N GLY A 100 1.21 -1.24 11.16
CA GLY A 100 1.23 -2.62 10.69
C GLY A 100 2.38 -2.97 9.76
N ASP A 101 3.07 -1.99 9.16
CA ASP A 101 4.26 -2.26 8.34
C ASP A 101 5.39 -2.84 9.20
N GLU A 102 5.51 -2.40 10.47
CA GLU A 102 6.51 -2.84 11.44
C GLU A 102 6.39 -4.32 11.82
N ILE A 103 5.21 -4.90 11.69
CA ILE A 103 4.94 -6.34 11.91
C ILE A 103 4.68 -7.11 10.61
N GLY A 104 4.84 -6.44 9.47
CA GLY A 104 4.66 -7.07 8.17
C GLY A 104 3.23 -7.46 7.85
N MET A 105 2.23 -6.61 8.20
CA MET A 105 0.85 -6.85 7.80
C MET A 105 0.72 -6.89 6.28
N THR A 106 -0.10 -7.82 5.80
CA THR A 106 -0.43 -8.02 4.38
C THR A 106 -1.88 -7.63 4.09
N ASN A 107 -2.29 -7.69 2.84
CA ASN A 107 -3.67 -7.45 2.46
C ASN A 107 -4.62 -8.42 3.20
N VAL A 108 -5.83 -7.94 3.47
CA VAL A 108 -6.90 -8.77 4.05
C VAL A 108 -7.41 -9.79 3.02
N VAL A 109 -7.79 -10.96 3.49
CA VAL A 109 -8.40 -12.00 2.66
C VAL A 109 -9.91 -11.97 2.83
N ASN A 110 -10.57 -11.00 2.21
CA ASN A 110 -12.02 -10.98 2.12
C ASN A 110 -12.54 -12.06 1.17
N THR A 111 -13.70 -12.61 1.47
CA THR A 111 -14.33 -13.68 0.67
C THR A 111 -15.57 -13.21 -0.09
N LYS A 112 -16.06 -12.01 0.19
CA LYS A 112 -17.27 -11.43 -0.42
C LYS A 112 -17.07 -9.95 -0.74
N ILE A 113 -17.66 -9.49 -1.82
CA ILE A 113 -17.68 -8.06 -2.21
C ILE A 113 -18.25 -7.18 -1.09
N SER A 114 -19.29 -7.65 -0.39
CA SER A 114 -19.96 -6.90 0.69
C SER A 114 -19.09 -6.60 1.92
N GLN A 115 -17.93 -7.22 2.04
CA GLN A 115 -16.97 -6.95 3.13
C GLN A 115 -16.11 -5.72 2.86
N TYR A 116 -16.11 -5.21 1.63
CA TYR A 116 -15.41 -3.96 1.28
C TYR A 116 -16.29 -2.76 1.58
N GLN A 117 -15.75 -1.81 2.35
CA GLN A 117 -16.47 -0.61 2.82
C GLN A 117 -16.09 0.65 2.04
N ASP A 118 -14.95 0.64 1.37
CA ASP A 118 -14.47 1.79 0.61
C ASP A 118 -15.38 2.08 -0.59
N ILE A 119 -15.74 3.36 -0.75
CA ILE A 119 -16.62 3.80 -1.82
C ILE A 119 -16.07 3.52 -3.23
N GLU A 120 -14.75 3.57 -3.43
CA GLU A 120 -14.15 3.25 -4.72
C GLU A 120 -14.27 1.76 -5.03
N SER A 121 -14.08 0.90 -4.02
CA SER A 121 -14.28 -0.54 -4.14
C SER A 121 -15.74 -0.90 -4.46
N ALA A 122 -16.69 -0.24 -3.79
CA ALA A 122 -18.12 -0.44 -4.05
C ALA A 122 -18.51 0.01 -5.47
N ASN A 123 -18.02 1.18 -5.90
CA ASN A 123 -18.29 1.71 -7.24
C ASN A 123 -17.66 0.82 -8.33
N PHE A 124 -16.42 0.38 -8.13
CA PHE A 124 -15.77 -0.56 -9.04
C PHE A 124 -16.56 -1.86 -9.17
N ALA A 125 -16.93 -2.46 -8.05
CA ALA A 125 -17.68 -3.73 -8.06
C ALA A 125 -19.01 -3.56 -8.80
N LYS A 126 -19.76 -2.49 -8.51
CA LYS A 126 -21.03 -2.20 -9.18
C LYS A 126 -20.86 -2.02 -10.69
N GLU A 127 -19.92 -1.17 -11.11
CA GLU A 127 -19.62 -0.94 -12.54
C GLU A 127 -19.27 -2.25 -13.27
N LYS A 128 -18.40 -3.09 -12.65
CA LYS A 128 -17.97 -4.33 -13.30
C LYS A 128 -19.07 -5.40 -13.32
N GLN A 129 -19.95 -5.42 -12.32
CA GLN A 129 -21.16 -6.26 -12.36
C GLN A 129 -22.10 -5.83 -13.50
N GLU A 130 -22.33 -4.54 -13.70
CA GLU A 130 -23.12 -4.01 -14.83
C GLU A 130 -22.53 -4.35 -16.19
N LEU A 131 -21.18 -4.46 -16.27
CA LEU A 131 -20.44 -4.92 -17.44
C LEU A 131 -20.40 -6.45 -17.60
N GLY A 132 -21.05 -7.21 -16.73
CA GLY A 132 -21.14 -8.66 -16.80
C GLY A 132 -19.90 -9.43 -16.33
N TRP A 133 -19.03 -8.82 -15.52
CA TRP A 133 -17.91 -9.54 -14.93
C TRP A 133 -18.38 -10.54 -13.87
N SER A 134 -17.69 -11.68 -13.79
CA SER A 134 -17.94 -12.62 -12.70
C SER A 134 -17.49 -12.06 -11.34
N GLU A 135 -18.17 -12.48 -10.27
CA GLU A 135 -17.81 -12.09 -8.91
C GLU A 135 -16.35 -12.46 -8.58
N GLU A 136 -15.91 -13.65 -8.99
CA GLU A 136 -14.54 -14.11 -8.81
C GLU A 136 -13.53 -13.14 -9.43
N LYS A 137 -13.80 -12.69 -10.65
CA LYS A 137 -12.93 -11.71 -11.32
C LYS A 137 -12.91 -10.39 -10.56
N ILE A 138 -14.06 -9.86 -10.14
CA ILE A 138 -14.16 -8.63 -9.35
C ILE A 138 -13.38 -8.78 -8.05
N MET A 139 -13.58 -9.88 -7.32
CA MET A 139 -12.88 -10.16 -6.08
C MET A 139 -11.36 -10.19 -6.25
N SER A 140 -10.84 -10.75 -7.34
CA SER A 140 -9.40 -10.78 -7.59
C SER A 140 -8.77 -9.38 -7.68
N TYR A 141 -9.51 -8.41 -8.20
CA TYR A 141 -9.08 -7.01 -8.24
C TYR A 141 -9.21 -6.32 -6.87
N LEU A 142 -10.30 -6.56 -6.15
CA LEU A 142 -10.51 -5.99 -4.83
C LEU A 142 -9.47 -6.49 -3.82
N LEU A 143 -9.19 -7.78 -3.79
CA LEU A 143 -8.15 -8.39 -2.94
C LEU A 143 -6.77 -7.77 -3.17
N ARG A 144 -6.49 -7.36 -4.40
CA ARG A 144 -5.20 -6.77 -4.75
C ARG A 144 -5.13 -5.27 -4.52
N ASN A 145 -6.17 -4.52 -4.88
CA ASN A 145 -6.07 -3.08 -5.09
C ASN A 145 -6.91 -2.23 -4.13
N SER A 146 -7.87 -2.82 -3.40
CA SER A 146 -8.73 -2.05 -2.50
C SER A 146 -7.93 -1.37 -1.37
N ARG A 147 -8.28 -0.13 -1.06
CA ARG A 147 -7.76 0.60 0.09
C ARG A 147 -8.16 -0.04 1.42
N ASP A 148 -9.26 -0.77 1.48
CA ASP A 148 -9.69 -1.52 2.67
C ASP A 148 -8.63 -2.52 3.14
N ASN A 149 -7.79 -3.01 2.23
CA ASN A 149 -6.68 -3.89 2.56
C ASN A 149 -5.71 -3.29 3.61
N ALA A 150 -5.57 -1.98 3.65
CA ALA A 150 -4.75 -1.27 4.63
C ALA A 150 -5.54 -0.70 5.81
N ARG A 151 -6.89 -0.82 5.81
CA ARG A 151 -7.78 -0.23 6.82
C ARG A 151 -8.36 -1.27 7.77
N THR A 152 -7.62 -2.35 7.98
CA THR A 152 -7.98 -3.39 8.95
C THR A 152 -7.49 -3.04 10.35
N PRO A 153 -8.13 -3.58 11.42
CA PRO A 153 -7.64 -3.45 12.78
C PRO A 153 -6.19 -3.91 12.91
N MET A 154 -5.44 -3.26 13.79
CA MET A 154 -4.06 -3.63 14.10
C MET A 154 -4.00 -5.03 14.72
N GLN A 155 -3.04 -5.82 14.28
CA GLN A 155 -2.80 -7.17 14.81
C GLN A 155 -1.79 -7.11 15.97
N TRP A 156 -2.28 -7.12 17.21
CA TRP A 156 -1.45 -6.94 18.40
C TRP A 156 -0.77 -8.23 18.87
N ASN A 157 -1.43 -9.38 18.71
CA ASN A 157 -0.92 -10.68 19.17
C ASN A 157 -1.62 -11.84 18.44
N HIS A 158 -1.34 -13.08 18.89
CA HIS A 158 -1.89 -14.32 18.30
C HIS A 158 -3.22 -14.78 18.91
N GLN A 159 -3.84 -13.97 19.77
CA GLN A 159 -5.14 -14.30 20.36
C GLN A 159 -6.27 -14.06 19.35
N GLU A 160 -7.47 -14.48 19.75
CA GLU A 160 -8.69 -14.23 18.98
C GLU A 160 -8.81 -12.74 18.62
N HIS A 161 -9.30 -12.42 17.44
CA HIS A 161 -9.32 -11.06 16.86
C HIS A 161 -7.96 -10.37 16.86
N ALA A 162 -6.87 -11.14 16.80
CA ALA A 162 -5.50 -10.63 16.85
C ALA A 162 -5.22 -9.73 18.07
N GLY A 163 -5.92 -9.95 19.18
CA GLY A 163 -5.82 -9.15 20.40
C GLY A 163 -6.37 -7.73 20.28
N PHE A 164 -7.06 -7.39 19.20
CA PHE A 164 -7.65 -6.05 19.02
C PHE A 164 -8.87 -5.83 19.92
N THR A 165 -9.69 -6.86 20.11
CA THR A 165 -10.87 -6.84 20.99
C THR A 165 -11.15 -8.21 21.57
N THR A 166 -11.79 -8.23 22.74
CA THR A 166 -12.35 -9.44 23.35
C THR A 166 -13.84 -9.61 23.04
N PHE A 167 -14.45 -8.64 22.37
CA PHE A 167 -15.87 -8.72 21.99
C PHE A 167 -16.03 -9.48 20.67
N VAL A 168 -17.04 -10.35 20.64
CA VAL A 168 -17.48 -10.97 19.38
C VAL A 168 -18.10 -9.86 18.53
N ILE A 169 -17.41 -9.45 17.45
CA ILE A 169 -17.99 -8.56 16.46
C ILE A 169 -18.88 -9.42 15.58
N PRO A 170 -20.19 -9.20 15.49
CA PRO A 170 -21.02 -9.90 14.52
C PRO A 170 -20.52 -9.53 13.13
N ILE A 171 -20.08 -10.53 12.37
CA ILE A 171 -19.66 -10.40 10.98
C ILE A 171 -20.90 -10.26 10.09
#